data_8d37ca447506b2858e213db9d2c9853f
#
_entry.id   8d37ca447506b2858e213db9d2c9853f
#
_cell.length_a   1.000
_cell.length_b   1.000
_cell.length_c   1.000
_cell.angle_alpha   90.00
_cell.angle_beta   90.00
_cell.angle_gamma   90.00
#
_symmetry.space_group_name_H-M   'P 1'
#
loop_
_entity.id
_entity.type
_entity.pdbx_description
1 polymer ?
#
loop_
_entity_poly.entity_id
_entity_poly.type
_entity_poly.pdbx_seq_one_letter_code
_entity_poly.pdbx_strand_id
1 'polypeptide(L)'
;MKKIDMHEWNKQKAEELFSLSHQLLDTAKQLGEYHAEELRIHVTHAMDLAKSAAQNDLKQLDELQKSAAVEARKRMVVYHKKAKTLLNNLSNDVADKAEKHLDKARDSLSDWLDDAEQKMPIGGDKLAKVVRDISDAGTKAFKEGRKLVNNAIDNADQAIHQIAGTDVAVEKPATKRVAAKK
;
A
#
# COMPACT_ATOMS: atom_id res chain seq x y z
N MET A 1 -37.24 19.33 -11.48
CA MET A 1 -36.63 18.21 -10.70
C MET A 1 -36.35 17.06 -11.64
N LYS A 2 -35.06 16.76 -11.95
CA LYS A 2 -34.68 15.49 -12.57
C LYS A 2 -34.94 14.41 -11.52
N LYS A 3 -35.91 13.53 -11.76
CA LYS A 3 -36.09 12.34 -10.92
C LYS A 3 -34.78 11.55 -11.01
N ILE A 4 -34.08 11.42 -9.88
CA ILE A 4 -32.94 10.52 -9.78
C ILE A 4 -33.51 9.12 -10.02
N ASP A 5 -33.11 8.50 -11.12
CA ASP A 5 -33.48 7.12 -11.37
C ASP A 5 -32.72 6.25 -10.39
N MET A 6 -33.40 5.86 -9.32
CA MET A 6 -32.84 5.02 -8.24
C MET A 6 -32.32 3.68 -8.77
N HIS A 7 -32.86 3.21 -9.90
CA HIS A 7 -32.42 1.96 -10.50
C HIS A 7 -31.07 2.13 -11.20
N GLU A 8 -30.90 3.22 -11.95
CA GLU A 8 -29.63 3.53 -12.60
C GLU A 8 -28.52 3.86 -11.60
N TRP A 9 -28.87 4.57 -10.52
CA TRP A 9 -27.95 4.85 -9.43
C TRP A 9 -27.48 3.58 -8.69
N ASN A 10 -28.39 2.64 -8.40
CA ASN A 10 -28.04 1.35 -7.77
C ASN A 10 -27.20 0.49 -8.69
N LYS A 11 -27.45 0.50 -10.00
CA LYS A 11 -26.66 -0.21 -10.99
C LYS A 11 -25.24 0.33 -11.06
N GLN A 12 -25.06 1.64 -11.15
CA GLN A 12 -23.74 2.27 -11.14
C GLN A 12 -22.95 1.92 -9.87
N LYS A 13 -23.59 1.97 -8.70
CA LYS A 13 -22.95 1.59 -7.43
C LYS A 13 -22.53 0.12 -7.41
N ALA A 14 -23.37 -0.76 -7.91
CA ALA A 14 -23.02 -2.18 -8.02
C ALA A 14 -21.81 -2.39 -8.95
N GLU A 15 -21.79 -1.75 -10.11
CA GLU A 15 -20.67 -1.81 -11.07
C GLU A 15 -19.37 -1.28 -10.47
N GLU A 16 -19.42 -0.17 -9.71
CA GLU A 16 -18.26 0.39 -9.04
C GLU A 16 -17.72 -0.51 -7.93
N LEU A 17 -18.60 -1.12 -7.12
CA LEU A 17 -18.22 -2.10 -6.10
C LEU A 17 -17.61 -3.36 -6.72
N PHE A 18 -18.17 -3.86 -7.82
CA PHE A 18 -17.59 -4.96 -8.58
C PHE A 18 -16.20 -4.62 -9.11
N SER A 19 -16.03 -3.44 -9.69
CA SER A 19 -14.73 -2.96 -10.18
C SER A 19 -13.69 -2.87 -9.07
N LEU A 20 -14.05 -2.34 -7.90
CA LEU A 20 -13.15 -2.30 -6.73
C LEU A 20 -12.81 -3.70 -6.22
N SER A 21 -13.79 -4.59 -6.18
CA SER A 21 -13.57 -5.99 -5.76
C SER A 21 -12.62 -6.71 -6.71
N HIS A 22 -12.75 -6.51 -8.01
CA HIS A 22 -11.81 -7.06 -9.00
C HIS A 22 -10.40 -6.51 -8.81
N GLN A 23 -10.24 -5.21 -8.63
CA GLN A 23 -8.93 -4.60 -8.38
C GLN A 23 -8.27 -5.12 -7.09
N LEU A 24 -9.06 -5.31 -6.03
CA LEU A 24 -8.60 -5.92 -4.79
C LEU A 24 -8.13 -7.35 -5.00
N LEU A 25 -8.91 -8.16 -5.71
CA LEU A 25 -8.57 -9.55 -6.01
C LEU A 25 -7.32 -9.64 -6.90
N ASP A 26 -7.21 -8.81 -7.93
CA ASP A 26 -6.04 -8.77 -8.80
C ASP A 26 -4.78 -8.33 -8.04
N THR A 27 -4.91 -7.34 -7.16
CA THR A 27 -3.80 -6.89 -6.29
C THR A 27 -3.38 -8.01 -5.34
N ALA A 28 -4.32 -8.66 -4.69
CA ALA A 28 -4.05 -9.79 -3.78
C ALA A 28 -3.42 -10.98 -4.51
N LYS A 29 -3.90 -11.29 -5.72
CA LYS A 29 -3.33 -12.33 -6.58
C LYS A 29 -1.88 -12.02 -6.93
N GLN A 30 -1.58 -10.81 -7.41
CA GLN A 30 -0.22 -10.40 -7.77
C GLN A 30 0.72 -10.44 -6.57
N LEU A 31 0.29 -9.97 -5.40
CA LEU A 31 1.07 -10.07 -4.16
C LEU A 31 1.30 -11.53 -3.75
N GLY A 32 0.29 -12.39 -3.91
CA GLY A 32 0.39 -13.83 -3.66
C GLY A 32 1.37 -14.52 -4.59
N GLU A 33 1.37 -14.19 -5.87
CA GLU A 33 2.32 -14.71 -6.87
C GLU A 33 3.76 -14.30 -6.52
N TYR A 34 4.00 -13.05 -6.14
CA TYR A 34 5.31 -12.60 -5.71
C TYR A 34 5.77 -13.31 -4.44
N HIS A 35 4.87 -13.52 -3.48
CA HIS A 35 5.20 -14.23 -2.26
C HIS A 35 5.51 -15.71 -2.51
N ALA A 36 4.77 -16.36 -3.39
CA ALA A 36 5.01 -17.74 -3.78
C ALA A 36 6.37 -17.91 -4.48
N GLU A 37 6.75 -16.97 -5.35
CA GLU A 37 8.06 -16.98 -6.00
C GLU A 37 9.20 -16.80 -4.99
N GLU A 38 9.07 -15.88 -4.03
CA GLU A 38 10.07 -15.71 -2.96
C GLU A 38 10.20 -16.99 -2.11
N LEU A 39 9.10 -17.62 -1.74
CA LEU A 39 9.13 -18.88 -1.01
C LEU A 39 9.84 -19.98 -1.80
N ARG A 40 9.58 -20.10 -3.10
CA ARG A 40 10.24 -21.07 -3.98
C ARG A 40 11.74 -20.86 -3.99
N ILE A 41 12.20 -19.61 -4.13
CA ILE A 41 13.63 -19.27 -4.11
C ILE A 41 14.25 -19.62 -2.75
N HIS A 42 13.57 -19.30 -1.64
CA HIS A 42 14.06 -19.65 -0.30
C HIS A 42 14.20 -21.16 -0.11
N VAL A 43 13.24 -21.95 -0.57
CA VAL A 43 13.31 -23.42 -0.51
C VAL A 43 14.49 -23.93 -1.35
N THR A 44 14.67 -23.42 -2.57
CA THR A 44 15.80 -23.80 -3.43
C THR A 44 17.15 -23.52 -2.74
N HIS A 45 17.35 -22.30 -2.19
CA HIS A 45 18.55 -21.96 -1.45
C HIS A 45 18.78 -22.84 -0.22
N ALA A 46 17.72 -23.15 0.53
CA ALA A 46 17.81 -24.05 1.68
C ALA A 46 18.25 -25.45 1.26
N MET A 47 17.77 -25.96 0.13
CA MET A 47 18.18 -27.25 -0.42
C MET A 47 19.66 -27.24 -0.87
N ASP A 48 20.11 -26.18 -1.52
CA ASP A 48 21.50 -26.04 -1.94
C ASP A 48 22.47 -25.96 -0.74
N LEU A 49 22.07 -25.21 0.29
CA LEU A 49 22.82 -25.16 1.55
C LEU A 49 22.90 -26.54 2.23
N ALA A 50 21.77 -27.25 2.30
CA ALA A 50 21.72 -28.60 2.90
C ALA A 50 22.60 -29.59 2.10
N LYS A 51 22.61 -29.50 0.77
CA LYS A 51 23.46 -30.33 -0.10
C LYS A 51 24.93 -30.04 0.11
N SER A 52 25.35 -28.79 0.15
CA SER A 52 26.73 -28.40 0.42
C SER A 52 27.21 -28.79 1.81
N ALA A 53 26.34 -28.67 2.82
CA ALA A 53 26.62 -29.14 4.17
C ALA A 53 26.80 -30.67 4.23
N ALA A 54 25.97 -31.42 3.51
CA ALA A 54 26.08 -32.89 3.43
C ALA A 54 27.37 -33.35 2.72
N GLN A 55 27.89 -32.56 1.81
CA GLN A 55 29.15 -32.78 1.10
C GLN A 55 30.37 -32.29 1.88
N ASN A 56 30.17 -31.68 3.06
CA ASN A 56 31.23 -31.11 3.90
C ASN A 56 32.07 -30.02 3.20
N ASP A 57 31.50 -29.35 2.20
CA ASP A 57 32.13 -28.27 1.46
C ASP A 57 31.91 -26.92 2.14
N LEU A 58 32.75 -26.62 3.13
CA LEU A 58 32.67 -25.41 3.93
C LEU A 58 32.88 -24.11 3.11
N LYS A 59 33.64 -24.19 2.01
CA LYS A 59 33.88 -23.02 1.14
C LYS A 59 32.64 -22.71 0.34
N GLN A 60 32.05 -23.72 -0.29
CA GLN A 60 30.79 -23.55 -1.04
C GLN A 60 29.67 -23.11 -0.13
N LEU A 61 29.62 -23.59 1.11
CA LEU A 61 28.63 -23.17 2.10
C LEU A 61 28.75 -21.68 2.45
N ASP A 62 29.96 -21.17 2.68
CA ASP A 62 30.21 -19.75 2.96
C ASP A 62 29.86 -18.85 1.76
N GLU A 63 30.25 -19.27 0.54
CA GLU A 63 29.91 -18.56 -0.69
C GLU A 63 28.39 -18.52 -0.94
N LEU A 64 27.68 -19.63 -0.76
CA LEU A 64 26.22 -19.71 -0.89
C LEU A 64 25.51 -18.82 0.14
N GLN A 65 25.97 -18.79 1.39
CA GLN A 65 25.38 -17.92 2.41
C GLN A 65 25.55 -16.44 2.07
N LYS A 66 26.75 -16.04 1.62
CA LYS A 66 27.04 -14.66 1.24
C LYS A 66 26.21 -14.23 0.01
N SER A 67 26.19 -15.07 -1.03
CA SER A 67 25.42 -14.79 -2.24
C SER A 67 23.93 -14.73 -1.94
N ALA A 68 23.39 -15.68 -1.16
CA ALA A 68 22.00 -15.72 -0.77
C ALA A 68 21.57 -14.45 0.00
N ALA A 69 22.43 -13.95 0.91
CA ALA A 69 22.16 -12.74 1.66
C ALA A 69 22.10 -11.49 0.76
N VAL A 70 23.02 -11.36 -0.21
CA VAL A 70 23.03 -10.25 -1.18
C VAL A 70 21.81 -10.31 -2.10
N GLU A 71 21.50 -11.49 -2.62
CA GLU A 71 20.35 -11.67 -3.49
C GLU A 71 19.02 -11.47 -2.76
N ALA A 72 18.89 -11.95 -1.53
CA ALA A 72 17.71 -11.74 -0.72
C ALA A 72 17.41 -10.24 -0.52
N ARG A 73 18.45 -9.43 -0.27
CA ARG A 73 18.30 -7.98 -0.16
C ARG A 73 17.83 -7.35 -1.48
N LYS A 74 18.44 -7.73 -2.61
CA LYS A 74 18.02 -7.22 -3.92
C LYS A 74 16.58 -7.56 -4.21
N ARG A 75 16.17 -8.80 -3.95
CA ARG A 75 14.77 -9.25 -4.14
C ARG A 75 13.81 -8.52 -3.22
N MET A 76 14.18 -8.33 -1.95
CA MET A 76 13.38 -7.56 -0.99
C MET A 76 13.07 -6.15 -1.50
N VAL A 77 14.06 -5.44 -2.06
CA VAL A 77 13.86 -4.10 -2.65
C VAL A 77 12.91 -4.17 -3.86
N VAL A 78 13.08 -5.16 -4.73
CA VAL A 78 12.22 -5.33 -5.90
C VAL A 78 10.79 -5.68 -5.50
N TYR A 79 10.62 -6.61 -4.56
CA TYR A 79 9.30 -6.98 -4.02
C TYR A 79 8.61 -5.77 -3.41
N HIS A 80 9.32 -5.02 -2.58
CA HIS A 80 8.78 -3.83 -1.94
C HIS A 80 8.34 -2.78 -2.96
N LYS A 81 9.16 -2.50 -3.98
CA LYS A 81 8.77 -1.58 -5.07
C LYS A 81 7.48 -2.01 -5.75
N LYS A 82 7.35 -3.30 -6.06
CA LYS A 82 6.15 -3.84 -6.70
C LYS A 82 4.94 -3.73 -5.76
N ALA A 83 5.09 -4.13 -4.50
CA ALA A 83 4.02 -4.02 -3.50
C ALA A 83 3.60 -2.55 -3.29
N LYS A 84 4.55 -1.62 -3.17
CA LYS A 84 4.29 -0.18 -3.08
C LYS A 84 3.49 0.33 -4.28
N THR A 85 3.89 -0.05 -5.50
CA THR A 85 3.19 0.38 -6.72
C THR A 85 1.75 -0.14 -6.74
N LEU A 86 1.54 -1.41 -6.40
CA LEU A 86 0.19 -2.00 -6.35
C LEU A 86 -0.69 -1.33 -5.30
N LEU A 87 -0.15 -1.10 -4.10
CA LEU A 87 -0.88 -0.46 -3.01
C LEU A 87 -1.19 1.01 -3.31
N ASN A 88 -0.25 1.75 -3.93
CA ASN A 88 -0.48 3.12 -4.35
C ASN A 88 -1.57 3.20 -5.44
N ASN A 89 -1.53 2.33 -6.43
CA ASN A 89 -2.53 2.29 -7.48
C ASN A 89 -3.92 1.99 -6.88
N LEU A 90 -4.02 0.97 -6.04
CA LEU A 90 -5.26 0.63 -5.36
C LEU A 90 -5.77 1.79 -4.48
N SER A 91 -4.88 2.40 -3.69
CA SER A 91 -5.24 3.54 -2.82
C SER A 91 -5.73 4.73 -3.63
N ASN A 92 -5.08 5.05 -4.76
CA ASN A 92 -5.51 6.14 -5.63
C ASN A 92 -6.86 5.83 -6.29
N ASP A 93 -7.03 4.63 -6.82
CA ASP A 93 -8.29 4.23 -7.47
C ASP A 93 -9.47 4.27 -6.49
N VAL A 94 -9.27 3.80 -5.26
CA VAL A 94 -10.29 3.88 -4.19
C VAL A 94 -10.57 5.33 -3.82
N ALA A 95 -9.52 6.14 -3.66
CA ALA A 95 -9.64 7.54 -3.29
C ALA A 95 -10.36 8.36 -4.38
N ASP A 96 -10.00 8.18 -5.64
CA ASP A 96 -10.60 8.90 -6.77
C ASP A 96 -12.09 8.55 -6.95
N LYS A 97 -12.44 7.26 -6.75
CA LYS A 97 -13.84 6.85 -6.76
C LYS A 97 -14.63 7.44 -5.59
N ALA A 98 -14.05 7.41 -4.39
CA ALA A 98 -14.68 8.01 -3.21
C ALA A 98 -14.83 9.53 -3.34
N GLU A 99 -13.83 10.24 -3.89
CA GLU A 99 -13.90 11.69 -4.15
C GLU A 99 -15.02 12.02 -5.13
N LYS A 100 -15.13 11.29 -6.24
CA LYS A 100 -16.25 11.45 -7.18
C LYS A 100 -17.64 11.24 -6.55
N HIS A 101 -17.74 10.31 -5.59
CA HIS A 101 -18.98 10.10 -4.87
C HIS A 101 -19.30 11.21 -3.88
N LEU A 102 -18.29 11.73 -3.20
CA LEU A 102 -18.42 12.87 -2.30
C LEU A 102 -18.82 14.13 -3.06
N ASP A 103 -18.23 14.38 -4.23
CA ASP A 103 -18.59 15.54 -5.07
C ASP A 103 -20.04 15.42 -5.55
N LYS A 104 -20.44 14.27 -6.09
CA LYS A 104 -21.84 14.05 -6.50
C LYS A 104 -22.85 14.19 -5.34
N ALA A 105 -22.47 13.69 -4.17
CA ALA A 105 -23.30 13.83 -2.98
C ALA A 105 -23.40 15.29 -2.55
N ARG A 106 -22.30 16.04 -2.64
CA ARG A 106 -22.25 17.47 -2.33
C ARG A 106 -23.10 18.29 -3.30
N ASP A 107 -22.98 18.03 -4.60
CA ASP A 107 -23.79 18.69 -5.62
C ASP A 107 -25.29 18.43 -5.40
N SER A 108 -25.67 17.17 -5.18
CA SER A 108 -27.06 16.80 -4.91
C SER A 108 -27.59 17.43 -3.62
N LEU A 109 -26.73 17.58 -2.61
CA LEU A 109 -27.07 18.21 -1.35
C LEU A 109 -27.22 19.72 -1.50
N SER A 110 -26.34 20.35 -2.29
CA SER A 110 -26.44 21.79 -2.63
C SER A 110 -27.75 22.09 -3.36
N ASP A 111 -28.07 21.30 -4.40
CA ASP A 111 -29.33 21.44 -5.15
C ASP A 111 -30.56 21.28 -4.22
N TRP A 112 -30.50 20.33 -3.29
CA TRP A 112 -31.59 20.13 -2.31
C TRP A 112 -31.70 21.30 -1.35
N LEU A 113 -30.58 21.86 -0.88
CA LEU A 113 -30.55 23.01 0.00
C LEU A 113 -31.12 24.25 -0.67
N ASP A 114 -30.73 24.52 -1.92
CA ASP A 114 -31.22 25.65 -2.68
C ASP A 114 -32.75 25.56 -2.91
N ASP A 115 -33.28 24.35 -3.13
CA ASP A 115 -34.73 24.09 -3.21
C ASP A 115 -35.42 24.25 -1.84
N ALA A 116 -34.74 23.84 -0.77
CA ALA A 116 -35.27 23.98 0.60
C ALA A 116 -35.27 25.45 1.06
N GLU A 117 -34.25 26.24 0.77
CA GLU A 117 -34.19 27.68 1.05
C GLU A 117 -35.36 28.43 0.39
N GLN A 118 -35.67 28.08 -0.85
CA GLN A 118 -36.79 28.70 -1.57
C GLN A 118 -38.17 28.35 -0.97
N LYS A 119 -38.29 27.17 -0.36
CA LYS A 119 -39.58 26.67 0.16
C LYS A 119 -39.78 26.91 1.66
N MET A 120 -38.71 27.19 2.40
CA MET A 120 -38.73 27.39 3.86
C MET A 120 -38.15 28.76 4.23
N PRO A 121 -38.97 29.83 4.17
CA PRO A 121 -38.51 31.21 4.39
C PRO A 121 -38.02 31.50 5.81
N ILE A 122 -38.23 30.60 6.78
CA ILE A 122 -37.81 30.78 8.16
C ILE A 122 -36.96 29.58 8.60
N GLY A 123 -35.64 29.79 8.71
CA GLY A 123 -34.73 28.78 9.25
C GLY A 123 -33.96 27.97 8.19
N GLY A 124 -34.26 28.13 6.89
CA GLY A 124 -33.54 27.47 5.78
C GLY A 124 -32.05 27.77 5.79
N ASP A 125 -31.66 29.03 6.00
CA ASP A 125 -30.27 29.46 6.06
C ASP A 125 -29.44 28.73 7.14
N LYS A 126 -30.04 28.50 8.32
CA LYS A 126 -29.34 27.81 9.42
C LYS A 126 -29.15 26.33 9.10
N LEU A 127 -30.17 25.71 8.50
CA LEU A 127 -30.10 24.30 8.09
C LEU A 127 -29.05 24.13 6.99
N ALA A 128 -29.06 25.01 5.98
CA ALA A 128 -28.11 25.03 4.89
C ALA A 128 -26.67 25.17 5.39
N LYS A 129 -26.43 26.05 6.35
CA LYS A 129 -25.11 26.22 6.97
C LYS A 129 -24.65 24.94 7.68
N VAL A 130 -25.47 24.35 8.53
CA VAL A 130 -25.13 23.10 9.26
C VAL A 130 -24.80 21.97 8.30
N VAL A 131 -25.56 21.82 7.23
CA VAL A 131 -25.33 20.76 6.24
C VAL A 131 -24.05 21.01 5.45
N ARG A 132 -23.77 22.25 5.05
CA ARG A 132 -22.49 22.63 4.41
C ARG A 132 -21.30 22.35 5.34
N ASP A 133 -21.39 22.74 6.60
CA ASP A 133 -20.33 22.50 7.60
C ASP A 133 -20.04 21.00 7.79
N ILE A 134 -21.08 20.15 7.82
CA ILE A 134 -20.93 18.69 7.90
C ILE A 134 -20.28 18.12 6.64
N SER A 135 -20.68 18.59 5.45
CA SER A 135 -20.11 18.17 4.16
C SER A 135 -18.63 18.54 4.04
N ASP A 136 -18.29 19.75 4.45
CA ASP A 136 -16.90 20.23 4.44
C ASP A 136 -16.03 19.47 5.44
N ALA A 137 -16.55 19.18 6.63
CA ALA A 137 -15.87 18.34 7.63
C ALA A 137 -15.63 16.92 7.11
N GLY A 138 -16.62 16.32 6.43
CA GLY A 138 -16.48 15.00 5.80
C GLY A 138 -15.39 14.97 4.71
N THR A 139 -15.39 15.99 3.85
CA THR A 139 -14.35 16.13 2.79
C THR A 139 -12.97 16.30 3.38
N LYS A 140 -12.84 17.09 4.45
CA LYS A 140 -11.57 17.31 5.14
C LYS A 140 -11.07 16.02 5.78
N ALA A 141 -11.92 15.31 6.50
CA ALA A 141 -11.58 14.01 7.13
C ALA A 141 -11.12 12.98 6.09
N PHE A 142 -11.78 12.93 4.93
CA PHE A 142 -11.38 12.06 3.83
C PHE A 142 -9.98 12.40 3.27
N LYS A 143 -9.69 13.69 3.04
CA LYS A 143 -8.37 14.15 2.56
C LYS A 143 -7.27 13.88 3.58
N GLU A 144 -7.56 14.03 4.87
CA GLU A 144 -6.62 13.70 5.94
C GLU A 144 -6.36 12.19 6.02
N GLY A 145 -7.40 11.36 5.89
CA GLY A 145 -7.27 9.91 5.82
C GLY A 145 -6.39 9.45 4.67
N ARG A 146 -6.57 10.04 3.48
CA ARG A 146 -5.72 9.76 2.30
C ARG A 146 -4.25 10.11 2.56
N LYS A 147 -3.97 11.25 3.21
CA LYS A 147 -2.60 11.63 3.58
C LYS A 147 -1.98 10.64 4.56
N LEU A 148 -2.74 10.14 5.53
CA LEU A 148 -2.24 9.16 6.50
C LEU A 148 -1.85 7.84 5.81
N VAL A 149 -2.66 7.35 4.87
CA VAL A 149 -2.34 6.14 4.09
C VAL A 149 -1.07 6.34 3.26
N ASN A 150 -0.96 7.45 2.55
CA ASN A 150 0.23 7.75 1.74
C ASN A 150 1.49 7.86 2.63
N ASN A 151 1.40 8.56 3.76
CA ASN A 151 2.51 8.65 4.71
C ASN A 151 2.92 7.28 5.26
N ALA A 152 1.97 6.39 5.55
CA ALA A 152 2.27 5.03 6.01
C ALA A 152 3.03 4.23 4.94
N ILE A 153 2.64 4.35 3.67
CA ILE A 153 3.34 3.70 2.54
C ILE A 153 4.75 4.27 2.38
N ASP A 154 4.92 5.59 2.48
CA ASP A 154 6.23 6.24 2.36
C ASP A 154 7.15 5.92 3.54
N ASN A 155 6.62 5.85 4.76
CA ASN A 155 7.39 5.44 5.93
C ASN A 155 7.87 3.98 5.82
N ALA A 156 7.02 3.08 5.32
CA ALA A 156 7.42 1.70 5.04
C ALA A 156 8.53 1.63 3.97
N ASP A 157 8.45 2.47 2.94
CA ASP A 157 9.47 2.58 1.90
C ASP A 157 10.82 3.03 2.47
N GLN A 158 10.82 4.08 3.30
CA GLN A 158 12.02 4.56 3.96
C GLN A 158 12.66 3.52 4.88
N ALA A 159 11.85 2.79 5.66
CA ALA A 159 12.34 1.73 6.55
C ALA A 159 13.05 0.62 5.76
N ILE A 160 12.49 0.22 4.61
CA ILE A 160 13.11 -0.82 3.76
C ILE A 160 14.37 -0.30 3.08
N HIS A 161 14.39 0.96 2.64
CA HIS A 161 15.61 1.55 2.10
C HIS A 161 16.73 1.62 3.14
N GLN A 162 16.42 1.90 4.40
CA GLN A 162 17.39 1.86 5.50
C GLN A 162 17.95 0.44 5.71
N ILE A 163 17.09 -0.58 5.73
CA ILE A 163 17.49 -1.98 5.87
C ILE A 163 18.33 -2.44 4.66
N ALA A 164 17.95 -2.02 3.46
CA ALA A 164 18.67 -2.37 2.23
C ALA A 164 20.01 -1.63 2.08
N GLY A 165 20.10 -0.41 2.62
CA GLY A 165 21.27 0.46 2.54
C GLY A 165 22.28 0.28 3.68
N THR A 166 21.95 -0.42 4.75
CA THR A 166 22.94 -0.84 5.75
C THR A 166 23.84 -1.89 5.15
N ASP A 167 24.91 -1.45 4.49
CA ASP A 167 26.09 -2.29 4.27
C ASP A 167 26.47 -2.88 5.62
N VAL A 168 26.30 -4.18 5.75
CA VAL A 168 26.97 -4.90 6.82
C VAL A 168 28.45 -4.70 6.53
N ALA A 169 29.05 -3.77 7.27
CA ALA A 169 30.48 -3.73 7.38
C ALA A 169 30.88 -5.14 7.81
N VAL A 170 31.39 -5.90 6.87
CA VAL A 170 32.01 -7.20 7.16
C VAL A 170 33.11 -6.88 8.15
N GLU A 171 32.84 -7.16 9.41
CA GLU A 171 33.83 -7.07 10.47
C GLU A 171 35.00 -7.94 10.03
N LYS A 172 36.08 -7.30 9.59
CA LYS A 172 37.36 -7.98 9.27
C LYS A 172 37.72 -8.75 10.52
N PRO A 173 37.94 -10.09 10.43
CA PRO A 173 38.38 -10.85 11.58
C PRO A 173 39.62 -10.18 12.15
N ALA A 174 39.57 -9.76 13.39
CA ALA A 174 40.69 -9.18 14.11
C ALA A 174 41.86 -10.20 14.08
N THR A 175 42.84 -9.91 13.24
CA THR A 175 44.12 -10.64 13.27
C THR A 175 44.73 -10.44 14.64
N LYS A 176 44.63 -11.45 15.50
CA LYS A 176 45.37 -11.54 16.77
C LYS A 176 46.85 -11.53 16.40
N ARG A 177 47.49 -10.39 16.58
CA ARG A 177 48.96 -10.29 16.62
C ARG A 177 49.44 -11.12 17.82
N VAL A 178 49.93 -12.29 17.55
CA VAL A 178 50.73 -13.06 18.53
C VAL A 178 52.02 -12.28 18.73
N ALA A 179 52.12 -11.59 19.87
CA ALA A 179 53.38 -10.97 20.28
C ALA A 179 54.34 -12.09 20.70
N ALA A 180 55.37 -12.28 19.88
CA ALA A 180 56.51 -13.09 20.24
C ALA A 180 57.25 -12.36 21.37
N LYS A 181 57.26 -12.96 22.56
CA LYS A 181 58.16 -12.60 23.67
C LYS A 181 59.49 -13.30 23.43
N LYS A 182 60.54 -12.51 23.25
CA LYS A 182 61.93 -12.92 23.52
C LYS A 182 62.17 -13.02 25.03
#